data_8c8c8017ef6979a78a421b3ea4d12626
#
_entry.id   8c8c8017ef6979a78a421b3ea4d12626
#
_cell.length_a   1.000
_cell.length_b   1.000
_cell.length_c   1.000
_cell.angle_alpha   90.00
_cell.angle_beta   90.00
_cell.angle_gamma   90.00
#
_symmetry.space_group_name_H-M   'P 1'
#
loop_
_entity.id
_entity.type
_entity.pdbx_description
1 polymer ?
#
loop_
_entity_poly.entity_id
_entity_poly.type
_entity_poly.pdbx_seq_one_letter_code
_entity_poly.pdbx_strand_id
1 'polypeptide(L)'
;MGHLQSLAGLQPDERILDIGCGCGQMALQLERYLNENGSYTGVDIHRASISWCQKTIGSRRRNFKFTHIDVRNLAYNPSGIHRAEDYRFPFDDGSFDVILLKSVFTHMRPDEVDNYLREVARLLDRQGRCMATFFLLNDEQVALARAGSNSLAFAFGEGVWRYRHEHSPESAVAYDETYVMELVDKHGLKLKAPVYYGDWSGRTDALSFQDVLLIERR
;
A
#
# COMPACT_ATOMS: atom_id res chain seq x y z
N MET A 1 -2.55 -9.21 10.30
CA MET A 1 -3.03 -8.68 11.60
C MET A 1 -1.86 -8.36 12.52
N GLY A 2 -0.95 -9.31 12.82
CA GLY A 2 0.18 -9.08 13.72
C GLY A 2 0.98 -7.81 13.45
N HIS A 3 1.34 -7.53 12.20
CA HIS A 3 2.10 -6.32 11.85
C HIS A 3 1.33 -5.02 12.07
N LEU A 4 0.03 -4.98 11.83
CA LEU A 4 -0.79 -3.80 12.12
C LEU A 4 -0.85 -3.49 13.62
N GLN A 5 -1.00 -4.51 14.43
CA GLN A 5 -1.03 -4.35 15.89
C GLN A 5 0.37 -4.05 16.45
N SER A 6 1.40 -4.82 16.04
CA SER A 6 2.74 -4.70 16.61
C SER A 6 3.53 -3.50 16.09
N LEU A 7 3.40 -3.15 14.80
CA LEU A 7 4.17 -2.07 14.17
C LEU A 7 3.39 -0.75 14.16
N ALA A 8 2.13 -0.79 13.72
CA ALA A 8 1.33 0.42 13.62
C ALA A 8 0.55 0.76 14.91
N GLY A 9 0.55 -0.11 15.92
CA GLY A 9 -0.15 0.14 17.19
C GLY A 9 -1.66 0.31 17.02
N LEU A 10 -2.27 -0.46 16.08
CA LEU A 10 -3.69 -0.37 15.75
C LEU A 10 -4.57 -0.53 16.98
N GLN A 11 -5.56 0.36 17.16
CA GLN A 11 -6.56 0.31 18.22
C GLN A 11 -7.93 -0.15 17.67
N PRO A 12 -8.79 -0.76 18.52
CA PRO A 12 -10.08 -1.32 18.05
C PRO A 12 -11.11 -0.29 17.60
N ASP A 13 -10.96 0.97 17.96
CA ASP A 13 -11.89 2.09 17.68
C ASP A 13 -11.43 3.00 16.55
N GLU A 14 -10.34 2.65 15.84
CA GLU A 14 -9.77 3.48 14.79
C GLU A 14 -10.49 3.32 13.44
N ARG A 15 -10.41 4.39 12.64
CA ARG A 15 -10.91 4.48 11.26
C ARG A 15 -9.83 4.04 10.30
N ILE A 16 -10.07 2.94 9.59
CA ILE A 16 -9.10 2.32 8.68
C ILE A 16 -9.53 2.52 7.22
N LEU A 17 -8.60 2.98 6.38
CA LEU A 17 -8.69 2.91 4.92
C LEU A 17 -7.72 1.86 4.41
N ASP A 18 -8.21 0.89 3.65
CA ASP A 18 -7.42 -0.15 2.99
C ASP A 18 -7.49 0.06 1.47
N ILE A 19 -6.45 0.66 0.91
CA ILE A 19 -6.32 0.91 -0.53
C ILE A 19 -5.73 -0.36 -1.16
N GLY A 20 -6.45 -0.93 -2.13
CA GLY A 20 -6.10 -2.23 -2.71
C GLY A 20 -6.52 -3.39 -1.80
N CYS A 21 -7.73 -3.32 -1.24
CA CYS A 21 -8.22 -4.30 -0.26
C CYS A 21 -8.47 -5.72 -0.83
N GLY A 22 -8.46 -5.88 -2.16
CA GLY A 22 -8.67 -7.15 -2.84
C GLY A 22 -9.95 -7.84 -2.39
N CYS A 23 -9.84 -9.15 -2.12
CA CYS A 23 -10.94 -9.96 -1.60
C CYS A 23 -11.17 -9.80 -0.08
N GLY A 24 -10.70 -8.71 0.54
CA GLY A 24 -10.97 -8.40 1.94
C GLY A 24 -10.21 -9.27 2.95
N GLN A 25 -9.03 -9.77 2.60
CA GLN A 25 -8.22 -10.57 3.53
C GLN A 25 -7.93 -9.83 4.83
N MET A 26 -7.62 -8.53 4.76
CA MET A 26 -7.41 -7.71 5.94
C MET A 26 -8.73 -7.43 6.67
N ALA A 27 -9.81 -7.13 5.94
CA ALA A 27 -11.13 -6.92 6.48
C ALA A 27 -11.60 -8.11 7.35
N LEU A 28 -11.45 -9.35 6.84
CA LEU A 28 -11.81 -10.57 7.58
C LEU A 28 -11.07 -10.72 8.91
N GLN A 29 -9.80 -10.31 8.96
CA GLN A 29 -9.02 -10.34 10.20
C GLN A 29 -9.46 -9.25 11.17
N LEU A 30 -9.82 -8.07 10.64
CA LEU A 30 -10.26 -6.91 11.41
C LEU A 30 -11.71 -7.02 11.91
N GLU A 31 -12.54 -7.87 11.29
CA GLU A 31 -13.92 -8.11 11.75
C GLU A 31 -14.02 -8.48 13.23
N ARG A 32 -13.03 -9.20 13.75
CA ARG A 32 -12.98 -9.65 15.15
C ARG A 32 -12.24 -8.71 16.08
N TYR A 33 -11.55 -7.73 15.50
CA TYR A 33 -10.71 -6.81 16.25
C TYR A 33 -11.35 -5.45 16.45
N LEU A 34 -11.93 -4.86 15.40
CA LEU A 34 -12.58 -3.55 15.50
C LEU A 34 -13.88 -3.66 16.31
N ASN A 35 -14.05 -2.71 17.23
CA ASN A 35 -15.29 -2.53 17.99
C ASN A 35 -16.33 -1.71 17.19
N GLU A 36 -17.42 -1.28 17.82
CA GLU A 36 -18.51 -0.52 17.19
C GLU A 36 -18.11 0.92 16.83
N ASN A 37 -17.11 1.48 17.51
CA ASN A 37 -16.61 2.85 17.26
C ASN A 37 -15.58 2.87 16.13
N GLY A 38 -14.87 1.77 15.89
CA GLY A 38 -13.93 1.63 14.79
C GLY A 38 -14.65 1.39 13.46
N SER A 39 -13.98 1.71 12.36
CA SER A 39 -14.52 1.48 11.01
C SER A 39 -13.46 1.02 10.04
N TYR A 40 -13.90 0.27 9.04
CA TYR A 40 -13.07 -0.19 7.94
C TYR A 40 -13.66 0.26 6.60
N THR A 41 -12.86 0.90 5.79
CA THR A 41 -13.19 1.26 4.41
C THR A 41 -12.18 0.62 3.47
N GLY A 42 -12.62 -0.36 2.68
CA GLY A 42 -11.81 -0.99 1.65
C GLY A 42 -12.12 -0.38 0.28
N VAL A 43 -11.08 -0.04 -0.48
CA VAL A 43 -11.22 0.37 -1.88
C VAL A 43 -10.35 -0.50 -2.77
N ASP A 44 -10.85 -0.85 -3.96
CA ASP A 44 -10.10 -1.64 -4.93
C ASP A 44 -10.56 -1.33 -6.37
N ILE A 45 -9.67 -1.51 -7.32
CA ILE A 45 -9.95 -1.38 -8.76
C ILE A 45 -10.61 -2.64 -9.33
N HIS A 46 -10.58 -3.77 -8.62
CA HIS A 46 -11.16 -5.03 -9.07
C HIS A 46 -12.63 -5.15 -8.62
N ARG A 47 -13.55 -4.80 -9.52
CA ARG A 47 -15.01 -4.74 -9.27
C ARG A 47 -15.60 -6.02 -8.67
N ALA A 48 -15.17 -7.19 -9.12
CA ALA A 48 -15.70 -8.46 -8.63
C ALA A 48 -15.33 -8.71 -7.15
N SER A 49 -14.10 -8.38 -6.75
CA SER A 49 -13.63 -8.45 -5.36
C SER A 49 -14.47 -7.54 -4.45
N ILE A 50 -14.68 -6.30 -4.86
CA ILE A 50 -15.50 -5.34 -4.09
C ILE A 50 -16.95 -5.85 -3.96
N SER A 51 -17.56 -6.33 -5.05
CA SER A 51 -18.93 -6.89 -5.00
C SER A 51 -19.03 -8.07 -4.03
N TRP A 52 -18.02 -8.92 -3.99
CA TRP A 52 -17.93 -10.02 -3.04
C TRP A 52 -17.81 -9.52 -1.60
N CYS A 53 -16.90 -8.58 -1.34
CA CYS A 53 -16.69 -7.98 -0.02
C CYS A 53 -17.98 -7.31 0.51
N GLN A 54 -18.69 -6.56 -0.33
CA GLN A 54 -19.96 -5.92 0.03
C GLN A 54 -21.02 -6.94 0.46
N LYS A 55 -21.17 -8.03 -0.33
CA LYS A 55 -22.16 -9.08 -0.07
C LYS A 55 -21.81 -9.97 1.13
N THR A 56 -20.53 -10.21 1.36
CA THR A 56 -20.06 -11.21 2.33
C THR A 56 -19.66 -10.58 3.67
N ILE A 57 -18.94 -9.47 3.66
CA ILE A 57 -18.42 -8.81 4.86
C ILE A 57 -19.31 -7.62 5.22
N GLY A 58 -19.52 -6.69 4.29
CA GLY A 58 -20.28 -5.47 4.52
C GLY A 58 -21.73 -5.72 4.94
N SER A 59 -22.35 -6.81 4.47
CA SER A 59 -23.71 -7.21 4.88
C SER A 59 -23.81 -7.62 6.36
N ARG A 60 -22.71 -8.09 6.96
CA ARG A 60 -22.65 -8.55 8.36
C ARG A 60 -22.15 -7.47 9.32
N ARG A 61 -21.32 -6.55 8.83
CA ARG A 61 -20.64 -5.52 9.63
C ARG A 61 -20.94 -4.15 9.07
N ARG A 62 -21.86 -3.40 9.68
CA ARG A 62 -22.29 -2.06 9.20
C ARG A 62 -21.18 -1.01 9.16
N ASN A 63 -20.16 -1.17 10.01
CA ASN A 63 -18.97 -0.32 10.06
C ASN A 63 -17.87 -0.74 9.07
N PHE A 64 -18.12 -1.74 8.20
CA PHE A 64 -17.24 -2.17 7.11
C PHE A 64 -17.85 -1.78 5.77
N LYS A 65 -17.18 -0.88 5.05
CA LYS A 65 -17.62 -0.38 3.75
C LYS A 65 -16.63 -0.78 2.67
N PHE A 66 -17.13 -1.05 1.46
CA PHE A 66 -16.29 -1.41 0.32
C PHE A 66 -16.74 -0.62 -0.90
N THR A 67 -15.79 0.02 -1.59
CA THR A 67 -16.06 0.88 -2.74
C THR A 67 -15.16 0.52 -3.90
N HIS A 68 -15.75 0.27 -5.06
CA HIS A 68 -15.01 0.14 -6.30
C HIS A 68 -14.53 1.52 -6.74
N ILE A 69 -13.24 1.64 -7.03
CA ILE A 69 -12.63 2.80 -7.68
C ILE A 69 -12.22 2.40 -9.10
N ASP A 70 -12.67 3.14 -10.11
CA ASP A 70 -12.42 2.76 -11.51
C ASP A 70 -11.13 3.38 -12.03
N VAL A 71 -10.04 3.17 -11.30
CA VAL A 71 -8.71 3.64 -11.65
C VAL A 71 -8.04 2.65 -12.60
N ARG A 72 -7.43 3.17 -13.65
CA ARG A 72 -6.72 2.38 -14.66
C ARG A 72 -5.41 1.85 -14.11
N ASN A 73 -5.17 0.58 -14.33
CA ASN A 73 -3.88 -0.10 -14.15
C ASN A 73 -3.78 -1.18 -15.23
N LEU A 74 -2.69 -1.21 -15.98
CA LEU A 74 -2.58 -2.08 -17.17
C LEU A 74 -2.62 -3.57 -16.83
N ALA A 75 -2.20 -3.96 -15.61
CA ALA A 75 -2.19 -5.35 -15.16
C ALA A 75 -3.55 -5.79 -14.59
N TYR A 76 -4.27 -4.92 -13.87
CA TYR A 76 -5.42 -5.31 -13.05
C TYR A 76 -6.76 -4.69 -13.48
N ASN A 77 -6.75 -3.48 -14.09
CA ASN A 77 -7.92 -2.79 -14.61
C ASN A 77 -7.58 -1.96 -15.85
N PRO A 78 -7.24 -2.60 -16.98
CA PRO A 78 -6.79 -1.88 -18.19
C PRO A 78 -7.86 -0.96 -18.79
N SER A 79 -9.13 -1.19 -18.48
CA SER A 79 -10.27 -0.39 -18.96
C SER A 79 -10.71 0.70 -17.99
N GLY A 80 -9.99 0.89 -16.87
CA GLY A 80 -10.29 1.94 -15.90
C GLY A 80 -10.31 3.33 -16.53
N ILE A 81 -11.26 4.16 -16.10
CA ILE A 81 -11.52 5.48 -16.70
C ILE A 81 -10.73 6.61 -16.04
N HIS A 82 -10.29 6.43 -14.80
CA HIS A 82 -9.51 7.41 -14.07
C HIS A 82 -8.02 7.09 -14.13
N ARG A 83 -7.19 8.11 -14.25
CA ARG A 83 -5.75 7.98 -14.19
C ARG A 83 -5.30 7.97 -12.73
N ALA A 84 -4.38 7.09 -12.37
CA ALA A 84 -3.89 6.97 -11.00
C ALA A 84 -3.09 8.20 -10.55
N GLU A 85 -2.34 8.82 -11.46
CA GLU A 85 -1.48 9.98 -11.20
C GLU A 85 -2.23 11.29 -10.86
N ASP A 86 -3.54 11.34 -11.08
CA ASP A 86 -4.39 12.49 -10.73
C ASP A 86 -5.66 12.11 -9.96
N TYR A 87 -5.81 10.84 -9.60
CA TYR A 87 -6.97 10.35 -8.90
C TYR A 87 -7.08 10.95 -7.49
N ARG A 88 -8.24 11.53 -7.19
CA ARG A 88 -8.59 12.00 -5.84
C ARG A 88 -9.58 11.03 -5.21
N PHE A 89 -9.22 10.46 -4.06
CA PHE A 89 -10.12 9.58 -3.32
C PHE A 89 -11.34 10.36 -2.79
N PRO A 90 -12.57 9.79 -2.87
CA PRO A 90 -13.80 10.46 -2.49
C PRO A 90 -14.03 10.46 -0.97
N PHE A 91 -13.03 10.89 -0.22
CA PHE A 91 -13.06 10.99 1.24
C PHE A 91 -12.57 12.36 1.67
N ASP A 92 -13.05 12.82 2.83
CA ASP A 92 -12.65 14.09 3.42
C ASP A 92 -11.21 14.05 3.95
N ASP A 93 -10.60 15.22 4.04
CA ASP A 93 -9.27 15.39 4.59
C ASP A 93 -9.25 14.95 6.08
N GLY A 94 -8.21 14.23 6.50
CA GLY A 94 -8.05 13.80 7.89
C GLY A 94 -9.09 12.79 8.37
N SER A 95 -9.70 12.02 7.46
CA SER A 95 -10.81 11.12 7.80
C SER A 95 -10.39 9.75 8.30
N PHE A 96 -9.09 9.42 8.27
CA PHE A 96 -8.60 8.10 8.66
C PHE A 96 -7.44 8.16 9.66
N ASP A 97 -7.49 7.28 10.65
CA ASP A 97 -6.45 7.12 11.67
C ASP A 97 -5.34 6.17 11.16
N VAL A 98 -5.73 5.19 10.32
CA VAL A 98 -4.81 4.24 9.71
C VAL A 98 -5.11 4.10 8.22
N ILE A 99 -4.07 4.20 7.39
CA ILE A 99 -4.16 3.89 5.96
C ILE A 99 -3.25 2.71 5.64
N LEU A 100 -3.76 1.78 4.84
CA LEU A 100 -3.04 0.59 4.39
C LEU A 100 -2.89 0.61 2.88
N LEU A 101 -1.67 0.33 2.40
CA LEU A 101 -1.38 0.07 0.99
C LEU A 101 -0.49 -1.18 0.90
N LYS A 102 -1.12 -2.35 1.04
CA LYS A 102 -0.41 -3.62 0.96
C LYS A 102 -0.37 -4.11 -0.48
N SER A 103 0.83 -4.23 -1.06
CA SER A 103 1.04 -4.64 -2.46
C SER A 103 0.31 -3.74 -3.46
N VAL A 104 0.30 -2.43 -3.22
CA VAL A 104 -0.24 -1.42 -4.15
C VAL A 104 0.90 -0.72 -4.87
N PHE A 105 1.81 -0.10 -4.16
CA PHE A 105 2.94 0.61 -4.75
C PHE A 105 3.86 -0.29 -5.58
N THR A 106 3.89 -1.58 -5.28
CA THR A 106 4.61 -2.58 -6.07
C THR A 106 4.00 -2.86 -7.46
N HIS A 107 2.89 -2.17 -7.81
CA HIS A 107 2.14 -2.30 -9.06
C HIS A 107 1.81 -0.94 -9.71
N MET A 108 2.51 0.12 -9.31
CA MET A 108 2.26 1.49 -9.77
C MET A 108 3.49 2.07 -10.46
N ARG A 109 3.29 3.16 -11.20
CA ARG A 109 4.33 3.98 -11.81
C ARG A 109 4.78 5.09 -10.85
N PRO A 110 5.95 5.73 -11.08
CA PRO A 110 6.46 6.76 -10.19
C PRO A 110 5.51 7.95 -9.95
N ASP A 111 4.86 8.45 -10.97
CA ASP A 111 3.89 9.54 -10.92
C ASP A 111 2.58 9.16 -10.19
N GLU A 112 2.18 7.90 -10.30
CA GLU A 112 1.05 7.34 -9.58
C GLU A 112 1.36 7.21 -8.07
N VAL A 113 2.58 6.76 -7.72
CA VAL A 113 3.06 6.70 -6.32
C VAL A 113 3.10 8.09 -5.71
N ASP A 114 3.62 9.08 -6.45
CA ASP A 114 3.66 10.49 -6.03
C ASP A 114 2.25 11.00 -5.67
N ASN A 115 1.27 10.77 -6.55
CA ASN A 115 -0.11 11.15 -6.29
C ASN A 115 -0.72 10.43 -5.08
N TYR A 116 -0.50 9.12 -4.96
CA TYR A 116 -1.09 8.35 -3.85
C TYR A 116 -0.47 8.74 -2.51
N LEU A 117 0.82 9.08 -2.44
CA LEU A 117 1.43 9.61 -1.23
C LEU A 117 0.87 11.00 -0.86
N ARG A 118 0.57 11.86 -1.85
CA ARG A 118 -0.15 13.13 -1.64
C ARG A 118 -1.54 12.88 -1.04
N GLU A 119 -2.28 11.91 -1.59
CA GLU A 119 -3.60 11.55 -1.07
C GLU A 119 -3.52 10.92 0.33
N VAL A 120 -2.52 10.07 0.61
CA VAL A 120 -2.25 9.57 1.96
C VAL A 120 -2.06 10.71 2.94
N ALA A 121 -1.22 11.71 2.60
CA ALA A 121 -1.00 12.88 3.44
C ALA A 121 -2.28 13.68 3.68
N ARG A 122 -3.15 13.79 2.68
CA ARG A 122 -4.44 14.49 2.80
C ARG A 122 -5.42 13.74 3.69
N LEU A 123 -5.51 12.42 3.51
CA LEU A 123 -6.54 11.57 4.13
C LEU A 123 -6.21 11.18 5.57
N LEU A 124 -4.93 11.14 5.93
CA LEU A 124 -4.51 10.84 7.30
C LEU A 124 -4.96 11.92 8.27
N ASP A 125 -5.51 11.50 9.41
CA ASP A 125 -5.67 12.36 10.59
C ASP A 125 -4.30 12.89 11.07
N ARG A 126 -4.31 13.93 11.91
CA ARG A 126 -3.07 14.55 12.42
C ARG A 126 -2.15 13.57 13.16
N GLN A 127 -2.72 12.59 13.85
CA GLN A 127 -1.99 11.53 14.56
C GLN A 127 -2.03 10.21 13.80
N GLY A 128 -2.56 10.23 12.59
CA GLY A 128 -2.71 9.06 11.74
C GLY A 128 -1.37 8.53 11.22
N ARG A 129 -1.39 7.28 10.82
CA ARG A 129 -0.24 6.59 10.21
C ARG A 129 -0.65 5.73 9.03
N CYS A 130 0.27 5.61 8.09
CA CYS A 130 0.12 4.74 6.94
C CYS A 130 1.11 3.59 7.03
N MET A 131 0.66 2.38 6.75
CA MET A 131 1.51 1.23 6.52
C MET A 131 1.45 0.86 5.04
N ALA A 132 2.58 1.02 4.37
CA ALA A 132 2.72 0.76 2.94
C ALA A 132 3.81 -0.27 2.67
N THR A 133 3.67 -1.04 1.58
CA THR A 133 4.69 -2.00 1.16
C THR A 133 5.28 -1.65 -0.19
N PHE A 134 6.59 -1.88 -0.32
CA PHE A 134 7.40 -1.62 -1.49
C PHE A 134 8.34 -2.80 -1.82
N PHE A 135 9.00 -2.70 -2.96
CA PHE A 135 10.29 -3.32 -3.23
C PHE A 135 11.31 -2.19 -3.36
N LEU A 136 12.21 -2.05 -2.37
CA LEU A 136 13.18 -0.95 -2.31
C LEU A 136 14.56 -1.40 -2.80
N LEU A 137 15.11 -0.61 -3.69
CA LEU A 137 16.46 -0.80 -4.23
C LEU A 137 17.44 0.10 -3.48
N ASN A 138 18.41 -0.51 -2.81
CA ASN A 138 19.51 0.13 -2.14
C ASN A 138 20.81 -0.67 -2.36
N ASP A 139 21.95 -0.19 -1.88
CA ASP A 139 23.25 -0.80 -2.09
C ASP A 139 23.33 -2.25 -1.58
N GLU A 140 22.73 -2.53 -0.43
CA GLU A 140 22.70 -3.88 0.15
C GLU A 140 21.86 -4.81 -0.71
N GLN A 141 20.67 -4.37 -1.14
CA GLN A 141 19.82 -5.17 -2.02
C GLN A 141 20.51 -5.45 -3.36
N VAL A 142 21.19 -4.45 -3.94
CA VAL A 142 21.97 -4.64 -5.17
C VAL A 142 23.09 -5.66 -4.98
N ALA A 143 23.77 -5.64 -3.83
CA ALA A 143 24.82 -6.60 -3.50
C ALA A 143 24.26 -8.03 -3.37
N LEU A 144 23.12 -8.19 -2.67
CA LEU A 144 22.43 -9.47 -2.54
C LEU A 144 21.94 -10.02 -3.90
N ALA A 145 21.42 -9.14 -4.76
CA ALA A 145 21.01 -9.52 -6.11
C ALA A 145 22.20 -10.00 -6.97
N ARG A 146 23.35 -9.34 -6.89
CA ARG A 146 24.58 -9.76 -7.56
C ARG A 146 25.10 -11.12 -7.05
N ALA A 147 24.87 -11.40 -5.77
CA ALA A 147 25.21 -12.71 -5.17
C ALA A 147 24.18 -13.81 -5.51
N GLY A 148 23.08 -13.48 -6.22
CA GLY A 148 22.03 -14.43 -6.58
C GLY A 148 21.13 -14.83 -5.42
N SER A 149 21.09 -14.03 -4.35
CA SER A 149 20.32 -14.33 -3.12
C SER A 149 18.86 -13.87 -3.21
N ASN A 150 18.53 -12.95 -4.13
CA ASN A 150 17.18 -12.40 -4.26
C ASN A 150 16.20 -13.40 -4.89
N SER A 151 14.97 -13.41 -4.41
CA SER A 151 13.88 -14.22 -4.96
C SER A 151 13.16 -13.55 -6.14
N LEU A 152 13.30 -12.22 -6.27
CA LEU A 152 12.76 -11.42 -7.37
C LEU A 152 13.88 -10.61 -8.03
N ALA A 153 13.91 -10.64 -9.37
CA ALA A 153 14.81 -9.81 -10.17
C ALA A 153 13.99 -8.71 -10.89
N PHE A 154 14.47 -7.47 -10.82
CA PHE A 154 13.92 -6.31 -11.51
C PHE A 154 14.93 -5.84 -12.55
N ALA A 155 14.88 -6.46 -13.74
CA ALA A 155 15.90 -6.33 -14.77
C ALA A 155 15.66 -5.20 -15.76
N PHE A 156 14.44 -4.65 -15.80
CA PHE A 156 14.04 -3.65 -16.78
C PHE A 156 13.81 -2.28 -16.11
N GLY A 157 13.76 -1.23 -16.93
CA GLY A 157 13.57 0.15 -16.48
C GLY A 157 14.88 0.87 -16.18
N GLU A 158 14.75 2.17 -15.94
CA GLU A 158 15.88 3.08 -15.67
C GLU A 158 15.46 4.19 -14.69
N GLY A 159 16.41 5.00 -14.25
CA GLY A 159 16.16 6.09 -13.31
C GLY A 159 15.75 5.54 -11.95
N VAL A 160 14.65 6.05 -11.41
CA VAL A 160 14.18 5.82 -10.02
C VAL A 160 13.40 4.53 -9.82
N TRP A 161 13.10 3.79 -10.89
CA TRP A 161 12.30 2.57 -10.79
C TRP A 161 12.83 1.45 -11.67
N ARG A 162 12.51 0.21 -11.29
CA ARG A 162 12.77 -1.01 -12.05
C ARG A 162 11.52 -1.86 -12.04
N TYR A 163 11.37 -2.71 -13.07
CA TYR A 163 10.25 -3.64 -13.14
C TYR A 163 10.70 -5.02 -13.61
N ARG A 164 9.88 -6.00 -13.29
CA ARG A 164 10.22 -7.41 -13.49
C ARG A 164 10.00 -7.88 -14.94
N HIS A 165 8.92 -7.44 -15.58
CA HIS A 165 8.49 -7.94 -16.89
C HIS A 165 8.42 -6.80 -17.91
N GLU A 166 9.18 -6.91 -18.98
CA GLU A 166 9.33 -5.86 -20.01
C GLU A 166 7.98 -5.40 -20.60
N HIS A 167 7.09 -6.36 -20.91
CA HIS A 167 5.79 -6.07 -21.52
C HIS A 167 4.65 -5.83 -20.51
N SER A 168 4.93 -5.90 -19.22
CA SER A 168 3.95 -5.68 -18.15
C SER A 168 4.62 -5.03 -16.94
N PRO A 169 5.08 -3.78 -17.05
CA PRO A 169 5.82 -3.10 -15.97
C PRO A 169 5.07 -3.12 -14.63
N GLU A 170 3.78 -2.80 -14.65
CA GLU A 170 2.93 -2.72 -13.47
C GLU A 170 2.66 -4.08 -12.79
N SER A 171 3.12 -5.20 -13.36
CA SER A 171 2.98 -6.51 -12.71
C SER A 171 3.88 -6.69 -11.49
N ALA A 172 5.04 -6.04 -11.45
CA ALA A 172 5.91 -5.94 -10.27
C ALA A 172 6.94 -4.82 -10.47
N VAL A 173 6.93 -3.84 -9.59
CA VAL A 173 7.77 -2.62 -9.63
C VAL A 173 8.58 -2.50 -8.35
N ALA A 174 9.86 -2.16 -8.50
CA ALA A 174 10.78 -1.78 -7.43
C ALA A 174 11.25 -0.33 -7.62
N TYR A 175 11.54 0.34 -6.53
CA TYR A 175 11.91 1.75 -6.50
C TYR A 175 13.25 1.97 -5.83
N ASP A 176 14.02 2.95 -6.32
CA ASP A 176 15.14 3.50 -5.57
C ASP A 176 14.63 3.99 -4.20
N GLU A 177 15.30 3.56 -3.13
CA GLU A 177 14.89 3.89 -1.76
C GLU A 177 14.95 5.38 -1.50
N THR A 178 16.01 6.07 -1.99
CA THR A 178 16.16 7.50 -1.83
C THR A 178 15.00 8.26 -2.47
N TYR A 179 14.58 7.85 -3.66
CA TYR A 179 13.44 8.45 -4.34
C TYR A 179 12.13 8.31 -3.53
N VAL A 180 11.88 7.13 -2.96
CA VAL A 180 10.68 6.93 -2.12
C VAL A 180 10.72 7.83 -0.89
N MET A 181 11.90 7.97 -0.25
CA MET A 181 12.06 8.86 0.92
C MET A 181 11.87 10.34 0.54
N GLU A 182 12.34 10.76 -0.63
CA GLU A 182 12.10 12.10 -1.16
C GLU A 182 10.63 12.38 -1.41
N LEU A 183 9.88 11.41 -1.94
CA LEU A 183 8.42 11.53 -2.11
C LEU A 183 7.68 11.64 -0.78
N VAL A 184 8.06 10.81 0.21
CA VAL A 184 7.51 10.88 1.57
C VAL A 184 7.71 12.28 2.14
N ASP A 185 8.94 12.81 2.04
CA ASP A 185 9.30 14.16 2.50
C ASP A 185 8.52 15.27 1.78
N LYS A 186 8.47 15.20 0.45
CA LYS A 186 7.77 16.13 -0.44
C LYS A 186 6.32 16.38 -0.03
N HIS A 187 5.63 15.36 0.46
CA HIS A 187 4.23 15.45 0.86
C HIS A 187 4.01 15.74 2.36
N GLY A 188 5.04 16.18 3.07
CA GLY A 188 4.94 16.49 4.51
C GLY A 188 4.73 15.26 5.38
N LEU A 189 5.20 14.12 4.90
CA LEU A 189 5.22 12.85 5.60
C LEU A 189 6.63 12.56 6.13
N LYS A 190 6.75 11.61 7.02
CA LYS A 190 8.04 11.07 7.53
C LYS A 190 7.90 9.61 7.91
N LEU A 191 9.01 8.90 7.99
CA LEU A 191 9.01 7.57 8.61
C LEU A 191 8.79 7.68 10.11
N LYS A 192 7.91 6.85 10.64
CA LYS A 192 7.66 6.67 12.08
C LYS A 192 8.66 5.71 12.72
N ALA A 193 9.20 4.79 11.93
CA ALA A 193 10.15 3.76 12.33
C ALA A 193 11.15 3.51 11.18
N PRO A 194 12.29 2.85 11.45
CA PRO A 194 13.15 2.35 10.37
C PRO A 194 12.38 1.48 9.37
N VAL A 195 12.87 1.39 8.14
CA VAL A 195 12.30 0.49 7.13
C VAL A 195 12.45 -0.96 7.62
N TYR A 196 11.38 -1.73 7.53
CA TYR A 196 11.40 -3.17 7.76
C TYR A 196 11.58 -3.87 6.41
N TYR A 197 12.84 -4.19 6.09
CA TYR A 197 13.17 -4.80 4.80
C TYR A 197 12.64 -6.22 4.67
N GLY A 198 12.19 -6.56 3.46
CA GLY A 198 11.58 -7.83 3.13
C GLY A 198 12.59 -8.90 2.67
N ASP A 199 12.18 -10.18 2.74
CA ASP A 199 13.01 -11.31 2.30
C ASP A 199 13.05 -11.50 0.77
N TRP A 200 12.23 -10.77 0.01
CA TRP A 200 12.27 -10.75 -1.46
C TRP A 200 13.68 -10.45 -1.99
N SER A 201 14.43 -9.65 -1.26
CA SER A 201 15.80 -9.21 -1.59
C SER A 201 16.89 -10.24 -1.21
N GLY A 202 16.54 -11.31 -0.50
CA GLY A 202 17.47 -12.31 0.02
C GLY A 202 17.96 -12.03 1.45
N ARG A 203 17.37 -11.08 2.16
CA ARG A 203 17.62 -10.87 3.60
C ARG A 203 16.99 -11.99 4.42
N THR A 204 17.65 -12.38 5.53
CA THR A 204 17.23 -13.53 6.35
C THR A 204 16.34 -13.17 7.53
N ASP A 205 16.43 -11.93 8.04
CA ASP A 205 15.71 -11.48 9.26
C ASP A 205 14.50 -10.60 8.94
N ALA A 206 13.78 -10.93 7.86
CA ALA A 206 12.66 -10.15 7.39
C ALA A 206 11.35 -10.48 8.11
N LEU A 207 10.54 -9.47 8.38
CA LEU A 207 9.20 -9.62 8.94
C LEU A 207 8.15 -9.97 7.87
N SER A 208 8.44 -9.70 6.61
CA SER A 208 7.51 -9.76 5.50
C SER A 208 8.26 -10.07 4.20
N PHE A 209 7.54 -10.54 3.18
CA PHE A 209 8.11 -10.69 1.85
C PHE A 209 8.48 -9.34 1.23
N GLN A 210 7.62 -8.33 1.32
CA GLN A 210 7.87 -6.96 0.83
C GLN A 210 8.43 -6.09 1.95
N ASP A 211 9.14 -5.04 1.57
CA ASP A 211 9.61 -4.01 2.50
C ASP A 211 8.41 -3.25 3.06
N VAL A 212 8.39 -3.00 4.37
CA VAL A 212 7.28 -2.31 5.04
C VAL A 212 7.76 -0.96 5.55
N LEU A 213 7.05 0.09 5.14
CA LEU A 213 7.21 1.45 5.62
C LEU A 213 6.06 1.82 6.54
N LEU A 214 6.39 2.33 7.71
CA LEU A 214 5.44 2.98 8.59
C LEU A 214 5.65 4.49 8.51
N ILE A 215 4.64 5.18 8.01
CA ILE A 215 4.69 6.61 7.64
C ILE A 215 3.66 7.36 8.49
N GLU A 216 4.01 8.57 8.94
CA GLU A 216 3.10 9.49 9.64
C GLU A 216 3.26 10.91 9.10
N ARG A 217 2.33 11.80 9.45
CA ARG A 217 2.46 13.23 9.14
C ARG A 217 3.58 13.86 9.98
N ARG A 218 4.22 14.89 9.42
CA ARG A 218 5.17 15.74 10.15
C ARG A 218 4.50 16.65 11.15
#